data_69dad998c6ec059c65f428314f7f4501
#
_entry.id   69dad998c6ec059c65f428314f7f4501
#
_cell.length_a   1.000
_cell.length_b   1.000
_cell.length_c   1.000
_cell.angle_alpha   90.00
_cell.angle_beta   90.00
_cell.angle_gamma   90.00
#
_symmetry.space_group_name_H-M   'P 1'
#
loop_
_entity.id
_entity.type
_entity.pdbx_description
1 polymer ?
#
loop_
_entity_poly.entity_id
_entity_poly.type
_entity_poly.pdbx_seq_one_letter_code
_entity_poly.pdbx_strand_id
1 'polypeptide(L)'
;MKQIDIRDFTNYHYPTIFTPAPDGKHAVMAVVDANEKDNCYESCLWLYDMETKKTSRLTSGKKERTFIWMDSETVLFIADREKTYQEKAKNEEDWTCFYTLNIHGGEAQFAFAVPYKAVKMKKAGKKLVLTVKYDYNKPDLSHMEEGEEKKAALKAWKEEKDYEVFDELPFWANGQGIVNKKRTRLAVYDPDNGSCEIVTPDYENVENSWVEGDDTILYVSSLYTDKKDVYQGLKQYTISTGELKTLVEQKDMSIDYACILKGKVTFFGSYMKEYGFNENDKLYTVEDGKVELLSDYDDSIRNTICCDCKFADGASAIHDEDKIYFIATLRKQSVIRTFDAEGNMETILDRQGSVHTLAKSGNTVYFTGMRDMGLTECYAFDGNRETKLTSFNDAVMAERSVC
;
A
#
# COMPACT_ATOMS: atom_id res chain seq x y z
N MET A 1 16.34 -35.37 -0.29
CA MET A 1 15.39 -34.25 -0.13
C MET A 1 13.99 -34.82 0.02
N LYS A 2 13.18 -34.26 0.90
CA LYS A 2 11.77 -34.65 1.07
C LYS A 2 10.93 -33.96 -0.02
N GLN A 3 9.84 -34.57 -0.44
CA GLN A 3 8.87 -33.88 -1.29
C GLN A 3 8.19 -32.75 -0.51
N ILE A 4 7.71 -31.72 -1.21
CA ILE A 4 6.92 -30.64 -0.62
C ILE A 4 5.61 -31.24 -0.07
N ASP A 5 5.31 -30.95 1.20
CA ASP A 5 4.07 -31.29 1.87
C ASP A 5 3.15 -30.05 1.96
N ILE A 6 1.84 -30.30 1.98
CA ILE A 6 0.84 -29.22 2.06
C ILE A 6 1.01 -28.32 3.30
N ARG A 7 1.60 -28.84 4.37
CA ARG A 7 1.84 -28.07 5.60
C ARG A 7 3.15 -27.32 5.61
N ASP A 8 3.99 -27.47 4.59
CA ASP A 8 5.28 -26.77 4.55
C ASP A 8 5.13 -25.25 4.52
N PHE A 9 3.97 -24.72 4.03
CA PHE A 9 3.68 -23.30 4.04
C PHE A 9 3.73 -22.66 5.44
N THR A 10 3.52 -23.44 6.50
CA THR A 10 3.62 -22.96 7.89
C THR A 10 5.05 -22.64 8.32
N ASN A 11 6.03 -23.08 7.54
CA ASN A 11 7.46 -22.82 7.76
C ASN A 11 8.01 -21.76 6.80
N TYR A 12 7.18 -21.23 5.90
CA TYR A 12 7.60 -20.22 4.96
C TYR A 12 7.54 -18.82 5.58
N HIS A 13 8.51 -18.00 5.22
CA HIS A 13 8.58 -16.59 5.57
C HIS A 13 8.24 -15.75 4.33
N TYR A 14 7.37 -14.78 4.49
CA TYR A 14 6.91 -13.95 3.38
C TYR A 14 7.31 -12.48 3.58
N PRO A 15 8.52 -12.06 3.12
CA PRO A 15 8.85 -10.65 3.06
C PRO A 15 7.90 -9.95 2.08
N THR A 16 7.17 -8.93 2.56
CA THR A 16 6.08 -8.31 1.81
C THR A 16 6.51 -7.03 1.10
N ILE A 17 7.45 -6.32 1.69
CA ILE A 17 7.98 -5.04 1.21
C ILE A 17 9.42 -4.92 1.71
N PHE A 18 10.27 -4.25 0.94
CA PHE A 18 11.63 -3.89 1.33
C PHE A 18 11.82 -2.40 1.13
N THR A 19 11.93 -1.64 2.22
CA THR A 19 11.97 -0.17 2.17
C THR A 19 13.32 0.32 2.69
N PRO A 20 14.21 0.82 1.82
CA PRO A 20 15.46 1.45 2.22
C PRO A 20 15.24 2.67 3.11
N ALA A 21 16.13 2.89 4.07
CA ALA A 21 16.22 4.13 4.84
C ALA A 21 16.64 5.30 3.92
N PRO A 22 16.31 6.56 4.27
CA PRO A 22 16.69 7.72 3.47
C PRO A 22 18.19 7.85 3.18
N ASP A 23 19.05 7.37 4.08
CA ASP A 23 20.52 7.38 3.90
C ASP A 23 21.06 6.16 3.13
N GLY A 24 20.22 5.19 2.81
CA GLY A 24 20.57 3.97 2.09
C GLY A 24 21.44 2.98 2.85
N LYS A 25 21.69 3.17 4.17
CA LYS A 25 22.53 2.24 4.96
C LYS A 25 21.76 1.07 5.55
N HIS A 26 20.47 1.22 5.72
CA HIS A 26 19.58 0.20 6.26
C HIS A 26 18.35 0.04 5.37
N ALA A 27 17.61 -1.05 5.58
CA ALA A 27 16.26 -1.18 5.09
C ALA A 27 15.37 -1.87 6.13
N VAL A 28 14.09 -1.54 6.14
CA VAL A 28 13.10 -2.26 6.94
C VAL A 28 12.15 -3.01 6.01
N MET A 29 11.76 -4.19 6.45
CA MET A 29 10.81 -5.04 5.76
C MET A 29 9.79 -5.59 6.74
N ALA A 30 8.57 -5.82 6.29
CA ALA A 30 7.59 -6.60 7.02
C ALA A 30 7.68 -8.06 6.55
N VAL A 31 7.83 -8.98 7.50
CA VAL A 31 7.85 -10.43 7.23
C VAL A 31 6.62 -11.06 7.86
N VAL A 32 5.88 -11.79 7.04
CA VAL A 32 4.65 -12.49 7.44
C VAL A 32 4.96 -13.96 7.63
N ASP A 33 4.45 -14.52 8.71
CA ASP A 33 4.58 -15.94 9.08
C ASP A 33 3.17 -16.54 9.29
N ALA A 34 2.99 -17.79 8.89
CA ALA A 34 1.74 -18.50 9.16
C ALA A 34 1.73 -19.02 10.61
N ASN A 35 0.63 -18.78 11.34
CA ASN A 35 0.35 -19.36 12.64
C ASN A 35 -0.81 -20.36 12.54
N GLU A 36 -0.48 -21.63 12.37
CA GLU A 36 -1.47 -22.71 12.22
C GLU A 36 -2.35 -22.84 13.47
N LYS A 37 -1.76 -22.65 14.67
CA LYS A 37 -2.47 -22.83 15.95
C LYS A 37 -3.63 -21.86 16.10
N ASP A 38 -3.41 -20.60 15.74
CA ASP A 38 -4.39 -19.53 15.89
C ASP A 38 -5.13 -19.25 14.56
N ASN A 39 -4.84 -20.04 13.50
CA ASN A 39 -5.39 -19.92 12.16
C ASN A 39 -5.32 -18.50 11.61
N CYS A 40 -4.15 -17.89 11.69
CA CYS A 40 -3.92 -16.53 11.24
C CYS A 40 -2.50 -16.36 10.67
N TYR A 41 -2.27 -15.20 10.08
CA TYR A 41 -0.93 -14.75 9.71
C TYR A 41 -0.44 -13.69 10.70
N GLU A 42 0.80 -13.83 11.14
CA GLU A 42 1.49 -12.90 12.03
C GLU A 42 2.51 -12.11 11.20
N SER A 43 2.79 -10.87 11.59
CA SER A 43 3.80 -10.05 10.91
C SER A 43 4.66 -9.30 11.91
N CYS A 44 5.95 -9.18 11.58
CA CYS A 44 6.91 -8.40 12.33
C CYS A 44 7.78 -7.58 11.41
N LEU A 45 8.32 -6.47 11.91
CA LEU A 45 9.30 -5.68 11.20
C LEU A 45 10.70 -6.25 11.44
N TRP A 46 11.48 -6.29 10.36
CA TRP A 46 12.87 -6.74 10.32
C TRP A 46 13.76 -5.65 9.73
N LEU A 47 14.94 -5.51 10.28
CA LEU A 47 16.00 -4.64 9.77
C LEU A 47 16.96 -5.44 8.89
N TYR A 48 17.37 -4.85 7.78
CA TYR A 48 18.48 -5.28 6.97
C TYR A 48 19.58 -4.21 7.01
N ASP A 49 20.78 -4.60 7.38
CA ASP A 49 21.96 -3.74 7.39
C ASP A 49 22.71 -3.93 6.07
N MET A 50 22.87 -2.86 5.29
CA MET A 50 23.44 -2.88 3.95
C MET A 50 24.95 -3.16 3.96
N GLU A 51 25.66 -2.80 5.02
CA GLU A 51 27.11 -3.02 5.17
C GLU A 51 27.40 -4.46 5.57
N THR A 52 26.79 -4.92 6.66
CA THR A 52 27.02 -6.26 7.21
C THR A 52 26.24 -7.36 6.49
N LYS A 53 25.23 -6.98 5.68
CA LYS A 53 24.30 -7.88 4.95
C LYS A 53 23.56 -8.84 5.89
N LYS A 54 23.23 -8.38 7.09
CA LYS A 54 22.52 -9.17 8.10
C LYS A 54 21.12 -8.67 8.30
N THR A 55 20.22 -9.60 8.57
CA THR A 55 18.86 -9.32 9.03
C THR A 55 18.76 -9.47 10.54
N SER A 56 17.99 -8.60 11.17
CA SER A 56 17.61 -8.70 12.58
C SER A 56 16.15 -8.31 12.77
N ARG A 57 15.49 -8.97 13.72
CA ARG A 57 14.10 -8.69 14.02
C ARG A 57 13.98 -7.40 14.85
N LEU A 58 13.16 -6.45 14.40
CA LEU A 58 12.93 -5.17 15.07
C LEU A 58 11.74 -5.23 16.04
N THR A 59 10.66 -5.93 15.68
CA THR A 59 9.45 -5.96 16.50
C THR A 59 9.01 -7.38 16.81
N SER A 60 8.19 -7.55 17.86
CA SER A 60 7.74 -8.87 18.33
C SER A 60 6.22 -8.93 18.61
N GLY A 61 5.47 -7.88 18.29
CA GLY A 61 4.02 -7.80 18.56
C GLY A 61 3.15 -8.62 17.61
N LYS A 62 3.74 -9.16 16.54
CA LYS A 62 3.09 -10.11 15.59
C LYS A 62 1.94 -9.52 14.76
N LYS A 63 1.78 -8.19 14.74
CA LYS A 63 0.76 -7.45 13.98
C LYS A 63 1.33 -6.26 13.22
N GLU A 64 2.64 -6.04 13.30
CA GLU A 64 3.30 -4.90 12.69
C GLU A 64 3.56 -5.19 11.20
N ARG A 65 2.91 -4.44 10.32
CA ARG A 65 3.01 -4.61 8.86
C ARG A 65 3.11 -3.28 8.12
N THR A 66 2.36 -2.28 8.56
CA THR A 66 2.34 -0.95 7.95
C THR A 66 3.32 -0.04 8.67
N PHE A 67 4.32 0.45 7.96
CA PHE A 67 5.38 1.30 8.50
C PHE A 67 5.91 2.29 7.46
N ILE A 68 6.57 3.34 7.94
CA ILE A 68 7.35 4.28 7.14
C ILE A 68 8.62 4.70 7.90
N TRP A 69 9.61 5.19 7.19
CA TRP A 69 10.75 5.88 7.77
C TRP A 69 10.38 7.34 8.10
N MET A 70 10.62 7.77 9.31
CA MET A 70 10.51 9.18 9.71
C MET A 70 11.80 9.93 9.36
N ASP A 71 12.93 9.29 9.62
CA ASP A 71 14.29 9.69 9.28
C ASP A 71 15.15 8.42 9.02
N SER A 72 16.49 8.54 9.01
CA SER A 72 17.38 7.39 8.72
C SER A 72 17.50 6.37 9.85
N GLU A 73 16.99 6.70 11.05
CA GLU A 73 17.13 5.86 12.24
C GLU A 73 15.77 5.50 12.90
N THR A 74 14.72 6.22 12.56
CA THR A 74 13.42 6.11 13.22
C THR A 74 12.35 5.59 12.26
N VAL A 75 11.69 4.50 12.66
CA VAL A 75 10.55 3.92 11.95
C VAL A 75 9.26 4.24 12.71
N LEU A 76 8.25 4.76 12.00
CA LEU A 76 6.88 4.88 12.48
C LEU A 76 6.07 3.70 11.95
N PHE A 77 5.29 3.05 12.81
CA PHE A 77 4.47 1.91 12.43
C PHE A 77 3.14 1.86 13.18
N ILE A 78 2.18 1.15 12.62
CA ILE A 78 0.87 0.90 13.23
C ILE A 78 0.96 -0.35 14.11
N ALA A 79 0.48 -0.24 15.37
CA ALA A 79 0.31 -1.38 16.26
C ALA A 79 -0.84 -1.14 17.25
N ASP A 80 -1.37 -2.25 17.80
CA ASP A 80 -2.46 -2.26 18.78
C ASP A 80 -1.91 -2.72 20.14
N ARG A 81 -1.31 -1.81 20.90
CA ARG A 81 -0.68 -2.09 22.18
C ARG A 81 -1.29 -1.33 23.35
N GLU A 82 -2.00 -0.20 23.08
CA GLU A 82 -2.58 0.64 24.11
C GLU A 82 -3.93 0.11 24.60
N LYS A 83 -4.01 -0.30 25.85
CA LYS A 83 -5.23 -0.86 26.46
C LYS A 83 -6.44 0.06 26.34
N THR A 84 -6.24 1.37 26.53
CA THR A 84 -7.30 2.38 26.41
C THR A 84 -7.94 2.34 25.02
N TYR A 85 -7.16 2.26 23.94
CA TYR A 85 -7.68 2.22 22.58
C TYR A 85 -8.23 0.83 22.20
N GLN A 86 -7.69 -0.24 22.79
CA GLN A 86 -8.28 -1.59 22.66
C GLN A 86 -9.69 -1.66 23.27
N GLU A 87 -9.91 -0.97 24.42
CA GLU A 87 -11.22 -0.89 25.03
C GLU A 87 -12.19 -0.03 24.21
N LYS A 88 -11.72 1.09 23.68
CA LYS A 88 -12.49 1.91 22.72
C LYS A 88 -12.90 1.10 21.48
N ALA A 89 -12.00 0.33 20.90
CA ALA A 89 -12.29 -0.53 19.76
C ALA A 89 -13.36 -1.60 20.07
N LYS A 90 -13.42 -2.14 21.31
CA LYS A 90 -14.52 -3.02 21.78
C LYS A 90 -15.86 -2.31 21.84
N ASN A 91 -15.84 -1.00 21.99
CA ASN A 91 -17.02 -0.13 21.96
C ASN A 91 -17.28 0.45 20.56
N GLU A 92 -16.74 -0.21 19.51
CA GLU A 92 -16.99 0.16 18.11
C GLU A 92 -16.40 1.52 17.68
N GLU A 93 -15.47 2.07 18.45
CA GLU A 93 -14.75 3.27 18.05
C GLU A 93 -13.61 2.92 17.10
N ASP A 94 -13.42 3.76 16.08
CA ASP A 94 -12.33 3.58 15.09
C ASP A 94 -11.10 4.40 15.52
N TRP A 95 -10.13 3.72 16.14
CA TRP A 95 -8.86 4.32 16.54
C TRP A 95 -7.69 3.54 15.93
N THR A 96 -6.66 4.26 15.52
CA THR A 96 -5.38 3.68 15.11
C THR A 96 -4.25 4.29 15.93
N CYS A 97 -3.45 3.44 16.55
CA CYS A 97 -2.28 3.84 17.34
C CYS A 97 -1.00 3.71 16.52
N PHE A 98 -0.14 4.71 16.64
CA PHE A 98 1.14 4.80 15.98
C PHE A 98 2.27 4.77 16.99
N TYR A 99 3.35 4.07 16.63
CA TYR A 99 4.52 3.88 17.47
C TYR A 99 5.79 4.22 16.70
N THR A 100 6.76 4.77 17.38
CA THR A 100 8.10 4.97 16.87
C THR A 100 9.06 3.95 17.45
N LEU A 101 10.04 3.55 16.66
CA LEU A 101 11.13 2.66 17.09
C LEU A 101 12.44 3.13 16.45
N ASN A 102 13.49 3.30 17.27
CA ASN A 102 14.84 3.52 16.77
C ASN A 102 15.47 2.19 16.35
N ILE A 103 16.10 2.13 15.18
CA ILE A 103 16.69 0.89 14.64
C ILE A 103 17.91 0.39 15.41
N HIS A 104 18.55 1.23 16.20
CA HIS A 104 19.71 0.85 17.04
C HIS A 104 19.33 0.17 18.35
N GLY A 105 18.04 0.07 18.65
CA GLY A 105 17.51 -0.62 19.81
C GLY A 105 16.59 0.23 20.68
N GLY A 106 16.14 -0.37 21.77
CA GLY A 106 15.13 0.20 22.65
C GLY A 106 13.75 -0.41 22.45
N GLU A 107 12.79 0.07 23.22
CA GLU A 107 11.38 -0.31 23.09
C GLU A 107 10.63 0.67 22.16
N ALA A 108 9.65 0.16 21.44
CA ALA A 108 8.74 1.00 20.67
C ALA A 108 7.97 1.96 21.60
N GLN A 109 7.99 3.23 21.27
CA GLN A 109 7.31 4.29 22.03
C GLN A 109 5.98 4.62 21.37
N PHE A 110 4.91 4.75 22.17
CA PHE A 110 3.65 5.31 21.69
C PHE A 110 3.88 6.75 21.22
N ALA A 111 3.49 7.04 19.98
CA ALA A 111 3.65 8.36 19.39
C ALA A 111 2.35 9.16 19.45
N PHE A 112 1.29 8.64 18.87
CA PHE A 112 -0.04 9.26 18.85
C PHE A 112 -1.10 8.25 18.43
N ALA A 113 -2.37 8.65 18.54
CA ALA A 113 -3.49 7.91 17.96
C ALA A 113 -4.40 8.86 17.17
N VAL A 114 -5.04 8.34 16.13
CA VAL A 114 -6.02 9.08 15.33
C VAL A 114 -7.39 8.44 15.41
N PRO A 115 -8.49 9.23 15.36
CA PRO A 115 -9.87 8.74 15.52
C PRO A 115 -10.43 8.13 14.21
N TYR A 116 -9.61 7.38 13.51
CA TYR A 116 -9.94 6.70 12.25
C TYR A 116 -9.28 5.33 12.17
N LYS A 117 -9.83 4.43 11.38
CA LYS A 117 -9.22 3.15 11.02
C LYS A 117 -8.23 3.35 9.87
N ALA A 118 -7.00 3.78 10.19
CA ALA A 118 -5.94 3.93 9.21
C ALA A 118 -5.37 2.56 8.79
N VAL A 119 -5.16 2.38 7.48
CA VAL A 119 -4.65 1.14 6.88
C VAL A 119 -3.35 1.34 6.10
N LYS A 120 -3.08 2.56 5.65
CA LYS A 120 -1.81 2.96 5.02
C LYS A 120 -1.43 4.35 5.50
N MET A 121 -0.14 4.66 5.41
CA MET A 121 0.40 5.98 5.71
C MET A 121 1.53 6.33 4.76
N LYS A 122 1.67 7.62 4.48
CA LYS A 122 2.76 8.20 3.68
C LYS A 122 3.20 9.49 4.34
N LYS A 123 4.48 9.83 4.19
CA LYS A 123 5.04 11.08 4.71
C LYS A 123 4.90 12.19 3.67
N ALA A 124 4.46 13.37 4.08
CA ALA A 124 4.40 14.58 3.29
C ALA A 124 5.03 15.71 4.12
N GLY A 125 6.32 15.96 3.92
CA GLY A 125 7.09 16.86 4.77
C GLY A 125 7.06 16.42 6.23
N LYS A 126 6.49 17.27 7.10
CA LYS A 126 6.25 16.91 8.52
C LYS A 126 4.93 16.19 8.76
N LYS A 127 3.97 16.30 7.82
CA LYS A 127 2.62 15.73 7.96
C LYS A 127 2.59 14.29 7.47
N LEU A 128 1.51 13.59 7.86
CA LEU A 128 1.24 12.24 7.40
C LEU A 128 -0.06 12.21 6.61
N VAL A 129 -0.02 11.58 5.45
CA VAL A 129 -1.21 11.26 4.66
C VAL A 129 -1.62 9.85 5.01
N LEU A 130 -2.80 9.70 5.58
CA LEU A 130 -3.36 8.44 6.02
C LEU A 130 -4.45 7.98 5.05
N THR A 131 -4.41 6.72 4.67
CA THR A 131 -5.54 6.07 4.01
C THR A 131 -6.40 5.44 5.10
N VAL A 132 -7.64 5.88 5.22
CA VAL A 132 -8.56 5.45 6.29
C VAL A 132 -9.77 4.73 5.71
N LYS A 133 -10.30 3.77 6.47
CA LYS A 133 -11.60 3.15 6.17
C LYS A 133 -12.69 3.90 6.90
N TYR A 134 -13.75 4.23 6.19
CA TYR A 134 -14.89 4.97 6.71
C TYR A 134 -16.20 4.25 6.36
N ASP A 135 -17.08 4.09 7.32
CA ASP A 135 -18.37 3.40 7.17
C ASP A 135 -19.51 4.38 7.45
N TYR A 136 -20.23 4.79 6.41
CA TYR A 136 -21.35 5.73 6.51
C TYR A 136 -22.59 5.11 7.16
N ASN A 137 -22.65 3.80 7.34
CA ASN A 137 -23.74 3.16 8.09
C ASN A 137 -23.54 3.28 9.61
N LYS A 138 -22.31 3.50 10.05
CA LYS A 138 -21.89 3.50 11.44
C LYS A 138 -21.87 4.92 12.01
N PRO A 139 -22.39 5.16 13.23
CA PRO A 139 -22.20 6.45 13.90
C PRO A 139 -20.71 6.71 14.15
N ASP A 140 -20.28 7.94 13.99
CA ASP A 140 -18.89 8.34 14.18
C ASP A 140 -18.54 8.49 15.66
N LEU A 141 -18.54 7.37 16.38
CA LEU A 141 -18.34 7.29 17.83
C LEU A 141 -17.00 7.85 18.28
N SER A 142 -15.97 7.80 17.42
CA SER A 142 -14.61 8.25 17.73
C SER A 142 -14.52 9.77 17.88
N HIS A 143 -15.41 10.50 17.22
CA HIS A 143 -15.51 11.97 17.26
C HIS A 143 -16.58 12.49 18.22
N MET A 144 -17.38 11.61 18.83
CA MET A 144 -18.36 11.99 19.83
C MET A 144 -17.71 12.16 21.21
N GLU A 145 -18.14 13.19 21.93
CA GLU A 145 -17.74 13.37 23.33
C GLU A 145 -18.31 12.27 24.23
N GLU A 146 -17.55 11.93 25.28
CA GLU A 146 -18.01 10.94 26.26
C GLU A 146 -19.26 11.48 27.00
N GLY A 147 -20.38 10.74 26.92
CA GLY A 147 -21.62 11.15 27.51
C GLY A 147 -22.80 10.25 27.16
N GLU A 148 -24.00 10.70 27.50
CA GLU A 148 -25.23 9.92 27.26
C GLU A 148 -25.58 9.82 25.78
N GLU A 149 -25.22 10.82 24.97
CA GLU A 149 -25.44 10.83 23.52
C GLU A 149 -24.63 9.73 22.83
N LYS A 150 -23.33 9.63 23.14
CA LYS A 150 -22.46 8.58 22.62
C LYS A 150 -22.94 7.18 23.05
N LYS A 151 -23.36 7.03 24.30
CA LYS A 151 -23.91 5.75 24.80
C LYS A 151 -25.19 5.36 24.06
N ALA A 152 -26.08 6.34 23.81
CA ALA A 152 -27.33 6.13 23.09
C ALA A 152 -27.04 5.73 21.62
N ALA A 153 -26.10 6.41 20.94
CA ALA A 153 -25.69 6.09 19.59
C ALA A 153 -25.07 4.67 19.48
N LEU A 154 -24.18 4.32 20.43
CA LEU A 154 -23.60 2.97 20.50
C LEU A 154 -24.68 1.89 20.74
N LYS A 155 -25.66 2.19 21.61
CA LYS A 155 -26.75 1.25 21.88
C LYS A 155 -27.62 1.05 20.64
N ALA A 156 -28.06 2.11 19.99
CA ALA A 156 -28.82 2.05 18.75
C ALA A 156 -28.07 1.27 17.67
N TRP A 157 -26.78 1.56 17.45
CA TRP A 157 -25.93 0.83 16.51
C TRP A 157 -25.85 -0.68 16.81
N LYS A 158 -25.75 -1.06 18.09
CA LYS A 158 -25.72 -2.47 18.48
C LYS A 158 -27.07 -3.17 18.29
N GLU A 159 -28.17 -2.48 18.46
CA GLU A 159 -29.54 -3.00 18.26
C GLU A 159 -29.85 -3.21 16.78
N GLU A 160 -29.23 -2.45 15.87
CA GLU A 160 -29.43 -2.55 14.42
C GLU A 160 -28.51 -3.56 13.73
N LYS A 161 -27.60 -4.21 14.44
CA LYS A 161 -26.60 -5.14 13.87
C LYS A 161 -27.15 -6.48 13.36
N ASP A 162 -28.37 -6.81 13.66
CA ASP A 162 -28.99 -8.07 13.24
C ASP A 162 -29.60 -8.03 11.83
N TYR A 163 -29.59 -6.85 11.17
CA TYR A 163 -29.98 -6.68 9.78
C TYR A 163 -29.11 -5.64 9.07
N GLU A 164 -29.09 -5.68 7.75
CA GLU A 164 -28.46 -4.65 6.91
C GLU A 164 -29.39 -4.22 5.77
N VAL A 165 -29.38 -2.91 5.46
CA VAL A 165 -30.09 -2.33 4.32
C VAL A 165 -29.11 -2.11 3.19
N PHE A 166 -29.31 -2.80 2.06
CA PHE A 166 -28.49 -2.62 0.87
C PHE A 166 -29.19 -1.69 -0.10
N ASP A 167 -28.62 -0.52 -0.27
CA ASP A 167 -29.14 0.53 -1.16
C ASP A 167 -28.07 1.03 -2.14
N GLU A 168 -26.95 0.29 -2.24
CA GLU A 168 -25.82 0.62 -3.09
C GLU A 168 -25.24 -0.64 -3.79
N LEU A 169 -24.68 -0.46 -4.99
CA LEU A 169 -23.96 -1.50 -5.72
C LEU A 169 -22.51 -1.09 -5.97
N PRO A 170 -21.52 -1.97 -5.74
CA PRO A 170 -21.68 -3.28 -5.11
C PRO A 170 -21.92 -3.16 -3.60
N PHE A 171 -22.78 -3.99 -3.06
CA PHE A 171 -22.98 -4.10 -1.61
C PHE A 171 -22.03 -5.13 -0.97
N TRP A 172 -21.46 -6.01 -1.77
CA TRP A 172 -20.53 -7.06 -1.34
C TRP A 172 -19.33 -7.17 -2.28
N ALA A 173 -18.15 -7.47 -1.71
CA ALA A 173 -16.92 -7.69 -2.48
C ALA A 173 -16.14 -8.88 -1.93
N ASN A 174 -15.52 -9.66 -2.84
CA ASN A 174 -14.72 -10.82 -2.47
C ASN A 174 -13.55 -10.43 -1.57
N GLY A 175 -13.35 -11.17 -0.47
CA GLY A 175 -12.30 -10.91 0.52
C GLY A 175 -12.55 -9.70 1.44
N GLN A 176 -13.57 -8.88 1.18
CA GLN A 176 -13.93 -7.72 2.01
C GLN A 176 -15.28 -7.88 2.73
N GLY A 177 -16.15 -8.79 2.23
CA GLY A 177 -17.51 -8.95 2.74
C GLY A 177 -18.42 -7.80 2.30
N ILE A 178 -19.25 -7.31 3.21
CA ILE A 178 -20.19 -6.23 2.96
C ILE A 178 -19.44 -4.90 2.83
N VAL A 179 -19.64 -4.23 1.69
CA VAL A 179 -18.99 -2.95 1.34
C VAL A 179 -19.99 -1.79 1.16
N ASN A 180 -21.29 -2.06 1.34
CA ASN A 180 -22.35 -1.05 1.24
C ASN A 180 -22.00 0.20 2.05
N LYS A 181 -21.96 1.36 1.41
CA LYS A 181 -21.59 2.66 1.99
C LYS A 181 -20.25 2.73 2.74
N LYS A 182 -19.37 1.75 2.53
CA LYS A 182 -18.00 1.79 3.06
C LYS A 182 -17.08 2.43 2.03
N ARG A 183 -16.25 3.36 2.49
CA ARG A 183 -15.30 4.08 1.62
C ARG A 183 -13.89 4.01 2.17
N THR A 184 -12.96 4.09 1.26
CA THR A 184 -11.57 4.42 1.57
C THR A 184 -11.41 5.91 1.38
N ARG A 185 -10.92 6.63 2.38
CA ARG A 185 -10.75 8.07 2.35
C ARG A 185 -9.31 8.47 2.66
N LEU A 186 -8.93 9.70 2.38
CA LEU A 186 -7.65 10.26 2.79
C LEU A 186 -7.85 11.22 3.96
N ALA A 187 -6.99 11.10 4.96
CA ALA A 187 -6.89 12.05 6.05
C ALA A 187 -5.45 12.57 6.15
N VAL A 188 -5.29 13.81 6.58
CA VAL A 188 -4.00 14.43 6.85
C VAL A 188 -3.85 14.60 8.36
N TYR A 189 -2.80 14.01 8.93
CA TYR A 189 -2.40 14.21 10.31
C TYR A 189 -1.31 15.26 10.40
N ASP A 190 -1.52 16.26 11.25
CA ASP A 190 -0.56 17.33 11.53
C ASP A 190 0.05 17.14 12.92
N PRO A 191 1.35 16.79 13.02
CA PRO A 191 2.00 16.54 14.29
C PRO A 191 2.20 17.83 15.13
N ASP A 192 2.18 19.01 14.52
CA ASP A 192 2.41 20.26 15.23
C ASP A 192 1.22 20.63 16.16
N ASN A 193 0.00 20.20 15.82
CA ASN A 193 -1.21 20.45 16.61
C ASN A 193 -2.00 19.19 16.97
N GLY A 194 -1.60 18.03 16.44
CA GLY A 194 -2.27 16.74 16.68
C GLY A 194 -3.60 16.55 15.96
N SER A 195 -3.98 17.45 15.04
CA SER A 195 -5.20 17.31 14.25
C SER A 195 -5.08 16.19 13.22
N CYS A 196 -6.21 15.53 12.93
CA CYS A 196 -6.30 14.56 11.85
C CYS A 196 -7.64 14.77 11.14
N GLU A 197 -7.60 15.25 9.92
CA GLU A 197 -8.79 15.66 9.18
C GLU A 197 -8.89 14.91 7.85
N ILE A 198 -10.11 14.46 7.50
CA ILE A 198 -10.41 13.89 6.20
C ILE A 198 -10.38 15.00 5.14
N VAL A 199 -9.63 14.78 4.07
CA VAL A 199 -9.44 15.79 3.00
C VAL A 199 -10.17 15.44 1.70
N THR A 200 -10.77 14.26 1.62
CA THR A 200 -11.57 13.83 0.46
C THR A 200 -13.04 14.19 0.66
N PRO A 201 -13.79 14.53 -0.42
CA PRO A 201 -15.24 14.74 -0.36
C PRO A 201 -16.01 13.53 0.18
N ASP A 202 -17.20 13.76 0.70
CA ASP A 202 -18.07 12.68 1.19
C ASP A 202 -18.48 11.72 0.07
N TYR A 203 -18.68 10.46 0.42
CA TYR A 203 -18.99 9.34 -0.49
C TYR A 203 -17.95 9.05 -1.59
N GLU A 204 -16.87 9.78 -1.62
CA GLU A 204 -15.76 9.49 -2.52
C GLU A 204 -14.94 8.31 -2.00
N ASN A 205 -14.73 7.30 -2.86
CA ASN A 205 -13.90 6.15 -2.57
C ASN A 205 -12.54 6.31 -3.24
N VAL A 206 -11.48 6.42 -2.46
CA VAL A 206 -10.10 6.47 -2.96
C VAL A 206 -9.63 5.07 -3.31
N GLU A 207 -9.22 4.86 -4.55
CA GLU A 207 -8.66 3.60 -5.04
C GLU A 207 -7.14 3.54 -4.75
N ASN A 208 -6.44 4.63 -5.05
CA ASN A 208 -5.01 4.76 -4.82
C ASN A 208 -4.60 6.22 -4.59
N SER A 209 -3.44 6.44 -3.97
CA SER A 209 -2.91 7.78 -3.73
C SER A 209 -1.38 7.80 -3.73
N TRP A 210 -0.79 8.94 -4.06
CA TRP A 210 0.66 9.18 -4.05
C TRP A 210 0.94 10.55 -3.43
N VAL A 211 2.08 10.67 -2.77
CA VAL A 211 2.57 11.94 -2.22
C VAL A 211 3.72 12.39 -3.10
N GLU A 212 3.59 13.59 -3.63
CA GLU A 212 4.55 14.23 -4.51
C GLU A 212 5.21 15.40 -3.78
N GLY A 213 6.50 15.28 -3.52
CA GLY A 213 7.19 16.22 -2.65
C GLY A 213 6.62 16.24 -1.23
N ASP A 214 6.54 17.43 -0.64
CA ASP A 214 6.11 17.61 0.74
C ASP A 214 4.67 18.12 0.89
N ASP A 215 4.01 18.50 -0.21
CA ASP A 215 2.76 19.26 -0.15
C ASP A 215 1.65 18.79 -1.09
N THR A 216 1.94 17.89 -2.03
CA THR A 216 0.98 17.46 -3.04
C THR A 216 0.57 16.01 -2.84
N ILE A 217 -0.74 15.74 -2.89
CA ILE A 217 -1.30 14.41 -2.95
C ILE A 217 -1.98 14.24 -4.32
N LEU A 218 -1.51 13.28 -5.12
CA LEU A 218 -2.27 12.75 -6.25
C LEU A 218 -3.10 11.57 -5.78
N TYR A 219 -4.35 11.48 -6.20
CA TYR A 219 -5.16 10.31 -5.89
C TYR A 219 -6.20 10.01 -6.96
N VAL A 220 -6.49 8.74 -7.08
CA VAL A 220 -7.51 8.19 -7.97
C VAL A 220 -8.72 7.79 -7.14
N SER A 221 -9.89 8.19 -7.58
CA SER A 221 -11.11 7.96 -6.82
C SER A 221 -12.35 7.80 -7.70
N SER A 222 -13.40 7.25 -7.08
CA SER A 222 -14.75 7.17 -7.63
C SER A 222 -15.73 7.78 -6.63
N LEU A 223 -16.55 8.72 -7.07
CA LEU A 223 -17.67 9.27 -6.31
C LEU A 223 -18.95 8.53 -6.71
N TYR A 224 -19.65 7.95 -5.77
CA TYR A 224 -20.92 7.26 -6.00
C TYR A 224 -21.76 7.16 -4.72
N THR A 225 -23.10 7.10 -4.88
CA THR A 225 -24.09 6.94 -3.80
C THR A 225 -25.04 5.76 -4.01
N ASP A 226 -25.24 5.36 -5.27
CA ASP A 226 -26.18 4.29 -5.63
C ASP A 226 -25.44 3.12 -6.29
N LYS A 227 -24.68 3.43 -7.33
CA LYS A 227 -23.94 2.44 -8.11
C LYS A 227 -22.54 2.94 -8.41
N LYS A 228 -21.54 2.15 -8.02
CA LYS A 228 -20.14 2.42 -8.38
C LYS A 228 -19.98 2.31 -9.90
N ASP A 229 -19.48 3.36 -10.52
CA ASP A 229 -19.07 3.33 -11.91
C ASP A 229 -17.73 2.57 -12.05
N VAL A 230 -17.44 2.16 -13.26
CA VAL A 230 -16.15 1.58 -13.65
C VAL A 230 -15.10 2.64 -13.88
N TYR A 231 -15.53 3.87 -14.11
CA TYR A 231 -14.67 5.02 -14.38
C TYR A 231 -14.20 5.69 -13.11
N GLN A 232 -13.00 6.25 -13.17
CA GLN A 232 -12.33 6.91 -12.08
C GLN A 232 -11.88 8.32 -12.48
N GLY A 233 -11.74 9.17 -11.47
CA GLY A 233 -11.15 10.48 -11.62
C GLY A 233 -9.74 10.53 -11.03
N LEU A 234 -8.88 11.38 -11.59
CA LEU A 234 -7.58 11.74 -11.03
C LEU A 234 -7.67 13.14 -10.43
N LYS A 235 -7.29 13.27 -9.18
CA LYS A 235 -7.33 14.53 -8.43
C LYS A 235 -6.00 14.85 -7.79
N GLN A 236 -5.79 16.13 -7.58
CA GLN A 236 -4.66 16.69 -6.84
C GLN A 236 -5.19 17.47 -5.63
N TYR A 237 -4.62 17.19 -4.47
CA TYR A 237 -4.88 17.96 -3.26
C TYR A 237 -3.58 18.60 -2.77
N THR A 238 -3.60 19.91 -2.51
CA THR A 238 -2.47 20.67 -1.96
C THR A 238 -2.65 20.83 -0.47
N ILE A 239 -1.76 20.25 0.34
CA ILE A 239 -1.91 20.14 1.79
C ILE A 239 -1.85 21.52 2.48
N SER A 240 -0.98 22.40 2.02
CA SER A 240 -0.76 23.73 2.64
C SER A 240 -1.94 24.68 2.43
N THR A 241 -2.63 24.58 1.30
CA THR A 241 -3.74 25.47 0.93
C THR A 241 -5.13 24.86 1.11
N GLY A 242 -5.21 23.52 1.20
CA GLY A 242 -6.48 22.79 1.16
C GLY A 242 -7.14 22.77 -0.21
N GLU A 243 -6.43 23.17 -1.27
CA GLU A 243 -6.99 23.23 -2.61
C GLU A 243 -7.13 21.83 -3.20
N LEU A 244 -8.32 21.53 -3.73
CA LEU A 244 -8.63 20.31 -4.46
C LEU A 244 -8.86 20.63 -5.94
N LYS A 245 -8.02 20.06 -6.81
CA LYS A 245 -8.11 20.20 -8.27
C LYS A 245 -8.43 18.86 -8.91
N THR A 246 -9.47 18.81 -9.77
CA THR A 246 -9.73 17.65 -10.62
C THR A 246 -8.84 17.77 -11.86
N LEU A 247 -8.01 16.75 -12.09
CA LEU A 247 -7.10 16.68 -13.25
C LEU A 247 -7.74 15.87 -14.40
N VAL A 248 -8.37 14.73 -14.06
CA VAL A 248 -9.15 13.89 -15.00
C VAL A 248 -10.51 13.64 -14.36
N GLU A 249 -11.57 13.95 -15.11
CA GLU A 249 -12.96 13.74 -14.67
C GLU A 249 -13.29 12.24 -14.59
N GLN A 250 -14.13 11.87 -13.62
CA GLN A 250 -14.71 10.51 -13.52
C GLN A 250 -15.75 10.31 -14.62
N LYS A 251 -15.30 9.95 -15.82
CA LYS A 251 -16.20 9.92 -16.98
C LYS A 251 -16.02 8.73 -17.90
N ASP A 252 -14.81 8.48 -18.35
CA ASP A 252 -14.52 7.53 -19.43
C ASP A 252 -13.17 6.82 -19.32
N MET A 253 -12.47 6.92 -18.18
CA MET A 253 -11.18 6.26 -17.93
C MET A 253 -11.16 5.44 -16.65
N SER A 254 -10.42 4.33 -16.67
CA SER A 254 -9.81 3.72 -15.48
C SER A 254 -8.39 4.24 -15.32
N ILE A 255 -7.91 4.38 -14.07
CA ILE A 255 -6.58 4.90 -13.76
C ILE A 255 -5.95 4.05 -12.67
N ASP A 256 -4.73 3.54 -12.89
CA ASP A 256 -4.09 2.60 -11.98
C ASP A 256 -2.93 3.23 -11.19
N TYR A 257 -2.14 4.12 -11.83
CA TYR A 257 -0.99 4.78 -11.23
C TYR A 257 -0.86 6.21 -11.72
N ALA A 258 -0.42 7.14 -10.86
CA ALA A 258 -0.11 8.52 -11.24
C ALA A 258 1.12 9.04 -10.49
N CYS A 259 1.87 9.93 -11.11
CA CYS A 259 3.02 10.62 -10.54
C CYS A 259 3.28 11.95 -11.24
N ILE A 260 4.26 12.72 -10.73
CA ILE A 260 4.75 13.92 -11.41
C ILE A 260 6.14 13.62 -11.98
N LEU A 261 6.28 13.62 -13.30
CA LEU A 261 7.56 13.52 -14.00
C LEU A 261 7.92 14.86 -14.63
N LYS A 262 9.10 15.40 -14.30
CA LYS A 262 9.58 16.70 -14.83
C LYS A 262 8.51 17.80 -14.77
N GLY A 263 7.73 17.81 -13.68
CA GLY A 263 6.70 18.81 -13.44
C GLY A 263 5.35 18.55 -14.14
N LYS A 264 5.20 17.44 -14.87
CA LYS A 264 3.94 17.05 -15.53
C LYS A 264 3.30 15.85 -14.83
N VAL A 265 2.00 15.90 -14.61
CA VAL A 265 1.24 14.76 -14.13
C VAL A 265 1.16 13.72 -15.22
N THR A 266 1.73 12.56 -14.93
CA THR A 266 1.82 11.39 -15.82
C THR A 266 1.13 10.21 -15.16
N PHE A 267 0.35 9.43 -15.90
CA PHE A 267 -0.44 8.35 -15.33
C PHE A 267 -0.64 7.18 -16.29
N PHE A 268 -0.83 6.00 -15.73
CA PHE A 268 -1.32 4.83 -16.45
C PHE A 268 -2.84 4.76 -16.34
N GLY A 269 -3.50 4.53 -17.48
CA GLY A 269 -4.94 4.39 -17.53
C GLY A 269 -5.43 3.83 -18.86
N SER A 270 -6.72 3.53 -18.94
CA SER A 270 -7.38 3.02 -20.13
C SER A 270 -8.74 3.66 -20.31
N TYR A 271 -9.10 3.94 -21.56
CA TYR A 271 -10.46 4.33 -21.95
C TYR A 271 -11.43 3.15 -22.03
N MET A 272 -10.94 1.92 -21.94
CA MET A 272 -11.73 0.68 -21.99
C MET A 272 -12.65 0.56 -23.24
N LYS A 273 -12.23 1.14 -24.38
CA LYS A 273 -13.06 1.22 -25.58
C LYS A 273 -13.00 -0.01 -26.47
N GLU A 274 -11.86 -0.73 -26.47
CA GLU A 274 -11.63 -1.86 -27.35
C GLU A 274 -11.94 -3.19 -26.66
N TYR A 275 -11.42 -3.38 -25.45
CA TYR A 275 -11.49 -4.64 -24.71
C TYR A 275 -12.18 -4.50 -23.35
N GLY A 276 -12.81 -3.36 -23.06
CA GLY A 276 -13.47 -3.06 -21.80
C GLY A 276 -12.48 -3.18 -20.63
N PHE A 277 -12.87 -3.83 -19.55
CA PHE A 277 -12.03 -4.02 -18.35
C PHE A 277 -10.72 -4.79 -18.57
N ASN A 278 -10.59 -5.48 -19.68
CA ASN A 278 -9.39 -6.24 -20.01
C ASN A 278 -8.41 -5.45 -20.89
N GLU A 279 -8.72 -4.21 -21.21
CA GLU A 279 -7.82 -3.32 -21.96
C GLU A 279 -6.64 -2.95 -21.06
N ASN A 280 -5.42 -3.12 -21.58
CA ASN A 280 -4.23 -2.72 -20.87
C ASN A 280 -4.14 -1.20 -20.72
N ASP A 281 -3.56 -0.74 -19.61
CA ASP A 281 -3.32 0.68 -19.39
C ASP A 281 -2.22 1.21 -20.32
N LYS A 282 -2.47 2.35 -20.90
CA LYS A 282 -1.51 3.13 -21.68
C LYS A 282 -0.93 4.26 -20.82
N LEU A 283 0.16 4.86 -21.26
CA LEU A 283 0.76 5.99 -20.57
C LEU A 283 0.22 7.31 -21.13
N TYR A 284 -0.30 8.14 -20.24
CA TYR A 284 -0.84 9.46 -20.53
C TYR A 284 -0.17 10.54 -19.70
N THR A 285 -0.28 11.78 -20.18
CA THR A 285 -0.01 12.98 -19.40
C THR A 285 -1.25 13.87 -19.36
N VAL A 286 -1.38 14.68 -18.33
CA VAL A 286 -2.47 15.65 -18.22
C VAL A 286 -1.94 17.03 -17.83
N GLU A 287 -2.34 18.05 -18.59
CA GLU A 287 -2.04 19.45 -18.33
C GLU A 287 -3.31 20.27 -18.61
N ASP A 288 -3.70 21.14 -17.67
CA ASP A 288 -4.92 21.97 -17.75
C ASP A 288 -6.19 21.21 -18.14
N GLY A 289 -6.36 19.99 -17.63
CA GLY A 289 -7.50 19.12 -17.91
C GLY A 289 -7.48 18.46 -19.28
N LYS A 290 -6.43 18.67 -20.08
CA LYS A 290 -6.27 18.00 -21.38
C LYS A 290 -5.39 16.77 -21.21
N VAL A 291 -5.97 15.60 -21.50
CA VAL A 291 -5.28 14.28 -21.46
C VAL A 291 -4.65 14.03 -22.84
N GLU A 292 -3.36 13.73 -22.85
CA GLU A 292 -2.60 13.38 -24.04
C GLU A 292 -1.95 12.01 -23.91
N LEU A 293 -2.05 11.18 -24.96
CA LEU A 293 -1.37 9.89 -25.02
C LEU A 293 0.14 10.12 -25.15
N LEU A 294 0.91 9.59 -24.22
CA LEU A 294 2.37 9.67 -24.21
C LEU A 294 3.00 8.40 -24.82
N SER A 295 2.43 7.23 -24.53
CA SER A 295 2.87 5.95 -25.11
C SER A 295 1.70 5.01 -25.30
N ASP A 296 1.63 4.41 -26.49
CA ASP A 296 0.64 3.37 -26.86
C ASP A 296 1.14 1.99 -26.38
N TYR A 297 1.41 1.92 -25.09
CA TYR A 297 1.84 0.71 -24.42
C TYR A 297 0.70 -0.30 -24.32
N ASP A 298 0.96 -1.57 -24.63
CA ASP A 298 -0.07 -2.63 -24.62
C ASP A 298 0.45 -3.92 -23.95
N ASP A 299 0.92 -3.78 -22.72
CA ASP A 299 1.26 -4.90 -21.81
C ASP A 299 0.79 -4.56 -20.40
N SER A 300 0.84 -5.53 -19.47
CA SER A 300 0.48 -5.28 -18.07
C SER A 300 1.47 -4.33 -17.38
N ILE A 301 0.95 -3.53 -16.46
CA ILE A 301 1.74 -2.65 -15.57
C ILE A 301 1.84 -3.20 -14.14
N ARG A 302 1.64 -4.50 -13.98
CA ARG A 302 1.68 -5.19 -12.69
C ARG A 302 2.08 -6.66 -12.85
N ASN A 303 2.38 -7.31 -11.74
CA ASN A 303 2.58 -8.75 -11.72
C ASN A 303 1.22 -9.46 -11.67
N THR A 304 0.83 -10.09 -12.77
CA THR A 304 -0.39 -10.88 -12.91
C THR A 304 -0.17 -12.38 -12.72
N ILE A 305 1.07 -12.82 -12.41
CA ILE A 305 1.36 -14.22 -12.12
C ILE A 305 0.76 -14.57 -10.77
N CYS A 306 -0.25 -15.43 -10.78
CA CYS A 306 -0.86 -15.94 -9.55
C CYS A 306 0.12 -16.85 -8.80
N CYS A 307 0.18 -16.66 -7.49
CA CYS A 307 1.02 -17.46 -6.59
C CYS A 307 0.45 -17.41 -5.18
N ASP A 308 0.23 -18.57 -4.57
CA ASP A 308 -0.24 -18.68 -3.18
C ASP A 308 0.88 -18.47 -2.15
N CYS A 309 2.13 -18.34 -2.62
CA CYS A 309 3.31 -18.19 -1.77
C CYS A 309 3.82 -16.75 -1.73
N LYS A 310 2.94 -15.74 -1.81
CA LYS A 310 3.34 -14.32 -1.69
C LYS A 310 2.32 -13.48 -0.91
N PHE A 311 2.84 -12.54 -0.16
CA PHE A 311 2.13 -11.39 0.37
C PHE A 311 2.84 -10.14 -0.15
N ALA A 312 2.20 -9.33 -0.98
CA ALA A 312 2.82 -8.16 -1.59
C ALA A 312 2.06 -6.89 -1.15
N ASP A 313 2.62 -6.15 -0.23
CA ASP A 313 2.03 -4.90 0.29
C ASP A 313 2.67 -3.64 -0.30
N GLY A 314 3.74 -3.80 -1.07
CA GLY A 314 4.47 -2.70 -1.67
C GLY A 314 3.90 -2.25 -3.02
N ALA A 315 4.51 -1.23 -3.58
CA ALA A 315 4.15 -0.67 -4.86
C ALA A 315 4.57 -1.57 -6.02
N SER A 316 3.71 -1.71 -7.03
CA SER A 316 4.03 -2.31 -8.33
C SER A 316 4.66 -1.31 -9.30
N ALA A 317 4.46 -0.02 -9.06
CA ALA A 317 5.06 1.10 -9.77
C ALA A 317 5.55 2.16 -8.78
N ILE A 318 6.71 2.72 -9.07
CA ILE A 318 7.36 3.82 -8.34
C ILE A 318 7.97 4.78 -9.35
N HIS A 319 8.37 5.96 -8.93
CA HIS A 319 9.06 6.91 -9.81
C HIS A 319 10.17 7.66 -9.06
N ASP A 320 11.05 8.27 -9.81
CA ASP A 320 11.92 9.36 -9.42
C ASP A 320 11.61 10.61 -10.28
N GLU A 321 12.49 11.60 -10.30
CA GLU A 321 12.28 12.82 -11.09
C GLU A 321 12.27 12.57 -12.62
N ASP A 322 12.94 11.51 -13.08
CA ASP A 322 13.18 11.26 -14.50
C ASP A 322 12.36 10.10 -15.07
N LYS A 323 12.06 9.07 -14.26
CA LYS A 323 11.47 7.81 -14.75
C LYS A 323 10.42 7.23 -13.82
N ILE A 324 9.43 6.56 -14.43
CA ILE A 324 8.58 5.57 -13.76
C ILE A 324 9.26 4.21 -13.87
N TYR A 325 9.34 3.48 -12.78
CA TYR A 325 9.76 2.08 -12.70
C TYR A 325 8.53 1.24 -12.39
N PHE A 326 8.27 0.20 -13.15
CA PHE A 326 7.09 -0.62 -12.94
C PHE A 326 7.32 -2.09 -13.24
N ILE A 327 6.53 -2.94 -12.61
CA ILE A 327 6.52 -4.37 -12.87
C ILE A 327 5.61 -4.62 -14.07
N ALA A 328 6.09 -5.40 -15.03
CA ALA A 328 5.27 -5.90 -16.11
C ALA A 328 5.28 -7.43 -16.13
N THR A 329 4.16 -8.05 -16.47
CA THR A 329 4.12 -9.48 -16.73
C THR A 329 4.44 -9.73 -18.18
N LEU A 330 5.48 -10.52 -18.42
CA LEU A 330 5.88 -10.92 -19.76
C LEU A 330 5.82 -12.44 -19.88
N ARG A 331 4.76 -12.97 -20.47
CA ARG A 331 4.52 -14.41 -20.63
C ARG A 331 4.49 -15.13 -19.27
N LYS A 332 5.57 -15.87 -18.91
CA LYS A 332 5.66 -16.68 -17.70
C LYS A 332 6.51 -16.06 -16.58
N GLN A 333 6.90 -14.83 -16.72
CA GLN A 333 7.75 -14.12 -15.75
C GLN A 333 7.31 -12.67 -15.59
N SER A 334 7.73 -12.02 -14.52
CA SER A 334 7.61 -10.57 -14.40
C SER A 334 8.97 -9.91 -14.53
N VAL A 335 8.96 -8.78 -15.22
CA VAL A 335 10.15 -7.97 -15.54
C VAL A 335 10.00 -6.59 -14.89
N ILE A 336 11.11 -5.84 -14.79
CA ILE A 336 11.08 -4.43 -14.40
C ILE A 336 11.32 -3.59 -15.65
N ARG A 337 10.41 -2.68 -15.91
CA ARG A 337 10.45 -1.72 -17.01
C ARG A 337 10.47 -0.29 -16.49
N THR A 338 10.90 0.62 -17.34
CA THR A 338 10.85 2.06 -17.06
C THR A 338 10.22 2.80 -18.22
N PHE A 339 9.56 3.92 -17.90
CA PHE A 339 9.24 4.98 -18.85
C PHE A 339 9.94 6.27 -18.43
N ASP A 340 10.48 6.99 -19.41
CA ASP A 340 10.91 8.37 -19.21
C ASP A 340 9.75 9.36 -19.42
N ALA A 341 10.02 10.64 -19.20
CA ALA A 341 9.02 11.70 -19.38
C ALA A 341 8.60 11.94 -20.85
N GLU A 342 9.35 11.42 -21.80
CA GLU A 342 9.05 11.46 -23.24
C GLU A 342 8.26 10.23 -23.70
N GLY A 343 7.99 9.24 -22.80
CA GLY A 343 7.25 8.02 -23.11
C GLY A 343 8.10 6.91 -23.74
N ASN A 344 9.44 7.01 -23.66
CA ASN A 344 10.31 5.94 -24.13
C ASN A 344 10.39 4.85 -23.05
N MET A 345 10.17 3.60 -23.47
CA MET A 345 10.16 2.42 -22.60
C MET A 345 11.47 1.65 -22.70
N GLU A 346 11.97 1.19 -21.54
CA GLU A 346 13.13 0.31 -21.43
C GLU A 346 12.82 -0.86 -20.49
N THR A 347 13.25 -2.06 -20.82
CA THR A 347 13.26 -3.21 -19.90
C THR A 347 14.63 -3.26 -19.22
N ILE A 348 14.67 -2.93 -17.93
CA ILE A 348 15.93 -2.84 -17.16
C ILE A 348 16.29 -4.15 -16.47
N LEU A 349 15.30 -5.01 -16.17
CA LEU A 349 15.54 -6.33 -15.59
C LEU A 349 14.61 -7.36 -16.23
N ASP A 350 15.20 -8.29 -16.98
CA ASP A 350 14.52 -9.41 -17.61
C ASP A 350 15.20 -10.71 -17.17
N ARG A 351 14.77 -11.24 -16.03
CA ARG A 351 15.26 -12.49 -15.47
C ARG A 351 14.09 -13.38 -15.09
N GLN A 352 14.21 -14.69 -15.36
CA GLN A 352 13.19 -15.67 -15.01
C GLN A 352 12.83 -15.62 -13.53
N GLY A 353 11.52 -15.64 -13.25
CA GLY A 353 10.95 -15.59 -11.92
C GLY A 353 9.86 -14.52 -11.79
N SER A 354 9.60 -14.10 -10.56
CA SER A 354 8.53 -13.17 -10.24
C SER A 354 9.08 -11.99 -9.45
N VAL A 355 8.67 -10.77 -9.79
CA VAL A 355 8.88 -9.53 -9.04
C VAL A 355 7.54 -9.12 -8.44
N HIS A 356 7.50 -8.80 -7.14
CA HIS A 356 6.23 -8.54 -6.45
C HIS A 356 6.04 -7.07 -6.07
N THR A 357 7.09 -6.42 -5.57
CA THR A 357 7.06 -5.03 -5.09
C THR A 357 8.34 -4.32 -5.45
N LEU A 358 8.27 -3.01 -5.59
CA LEU A 358 9.42 -2.15 -5.91
C LEU A 358 9.68 -1.12 -4.82
N ALA A 359 10.94 -0.80 -4.61
CA ALA A 359 11.43 0.36 -3.90
C ALA A 359 12.73 0.84 -4.57
N LYS A 360 13.15 2.08 -4.30
CA LYS A 360 14.36 2.65 -4.91
C LYS A 360 15.12 3.50 -3.88
N SER A 361 16.44 3.43 -3.94
CA SER A 361 17.32 4.36 -3.23
C SER A 361 18.56 4.60 -4.10
N GLY A 362 18.85 5.86 -4.39
CA GLY A 362 19.87 6.23 -5.37
C GLY A 362 19.59 5.53 -6.72
N ASN A 363 20.60 4.87 -7.28
CA ASN A 363 20.49 4.16 -8.56
C ASN A 363 20.06 2.69 -8.40
N THR A 364 19.83 2.21 -7.19
CA THR A 364 19.48 0.81 -6.92
C THR A 364 17.97 0.66 -6.80
N VAL A 365 17.42 -0.28 -7.58
CA VAL A 365 16.05 -0.76 -7.45
C VAL A 365 16.05 -1.98 -6.53
N TYR A 366 15.25 -1.92 -5.49
CA TYR A 366 15.01 -3.02 -4.56
C TYR A 366 13.66 -3.65 -4.86
N PHE A 367 13.56 -4.96 -4.70
CA PHE A 367 12.29 -5.65 -4.93
C PHE A 367 12.16 -6.91 -4.07
N THR A 368 10.94 -7.31 -3.79
CA THR A 368 10.64 -8.66 -3.31
C THR A 368 10.27 -9.52 -4.51
N GLY A 369 10.63 -10.79 -4.47
CA GLY A 369 10.36 -11.66 -5.61
C GLY A 369 10.81 -13.11 -5.40
N MET A 370 10.54 -13.92 -6.40
CA MET A 370 10.92 -15.34 -6.46
C MET A 370 11.90 -15.56 -7.61
N ARG A 371 12.98 -16.30 -7.36
CA ARG A 371 14.01 -16.69 -8.31
C ARG A 371 14.33 -18.17 -8.14
N ASP A 372 14.74 -18.79 -9.25
CA ASP A 372 15.34 -20.13 -9.27
C ASP A 372 14.46 -21.20 -8.58
N MET A 373 13.13 -21.13 -8.79
CA MET A 373 12.11 -21.99 -8.14
C MET A 373 12.06 -21.86 -6.60
N GLY A 374 12.68 -20.82 -6.04
CA GLY A 374 12.65 -20.54 -4.61
C GLY A 374 11.42 -19.73 -4.18
N LEU A 375 11.29 -19.53 -2.86
CA LEU A 375 10.26 -18.70 -2.25
C LEU A 375 10.65 -17.21 -2.30
N THR A 376 9.73 -16.36 -1.83
CA THR A 376 9.93 -14.91 -1.83
C THR A 376 11.11 -14.50 -0.97
N GLU A 377 12.01 -13.71 -1.54
CA GLU A 377 13.13 -13.05 -0.89
C GLU A 377 13.24 -11.60 -1.35
N CYS A 378 14.13 -10.83 -0.71
CA CYS A 378 14.45 -9.47 -1.13
C CYS A 378 15.68 -9.46 -2.03
N TYR A 379 15.65 -8.60 -3.03
CA TYR A 379 16.69 -8.44 -4.04
C TYR A 379 17.03 -6.97 -4.28
N ALA A 380 18.23 -6.71 -4.77
CA ALA A 380 18.66 -5.41 -5.27
C ALA A 380 19.16 -5.54 -6.72
N PHE A 381 18.87 -4.53 -7.53
CA PHE A 381 19.39 -4.39 -8.89
C PHE A 381 20.05 -3.00 -9.04
N ASP A 382 21.34 -2.97 -9.30
CA ASP A 382 22.17 -1.75 -9.37
C ASP A 382 22.30 -1.18 -10.79
N GLY A 383 21.52 -1.69 -11.74
CA GLY A 383 21.58 -1.35 -13.16
C GLY A 383 22.41 -2.35 -13.98
N ASN A 384 23.26 -3.16 -13.35
CA ASN A 384 24.09 -4.17 -14.02
C ASN A 384 23.87 -5.58 -13.45
N ARG A 385 23.74 -5.67 -12.13
CA ARG A 385 23.70 -6.95 -11.42
C ARG A 385 22.52 -7.02 -10.47
N GLU A 386 21.81 -8.15 -10.50
CA GLU A 386 20.86 -8.56 -9.47
C GLU A 386 21.58 -9.29 -8.34
N THR A 387 21.27 -8.92 -7.11
CA THR A 387 21.84 -9.52 -5.89
C THR A 387 20.72 -9.92 -4.96
N LYS A 388 20.69 -11.17 -4.49
CA LYS A 388 19.80 -11.64 -3.42
C LYS A 388 20.30 -11.06 -2.10
N LEU A 389 19.41 -10.43 -1.33
CA LEU A 389 19.73 -9.76 -0.07
C LEU A 389 19.37 -10.61 1.15
N THR A 390 18.29 -11.38 1.08
CA THR A 390 17.79 -12.15 2.23
C THR A 390 17.81 -13.65 1.95
N SER A 391 17.72 -14.44 3.01
CA SER A 391 17.78 -15.90 2.97
C SER A 391 16.78 -16.52 3.97
N PHE A 392 15.61 -15.90 4.11
CA PHE A 392 14.57 -16.34 5.06
C PHE A 392 14.13 -17.78 4.80
N ASN A 393 14.05 -18.17 3.55
CA ASN A 393 13.50 -19.45 3.13
C ASN A 393 14.57 -20.47 2.68
N ASP A 394 15.86 -20.13 2.68
CA ASP A 394 16.91 -21.00 2.15
C ASP A 394 17.00 -22.34 2.90
N ALA A 395 16.84 -22.32 4.22
CA ALA A 395 16.90 -23.54 5.04
C ALA A 395 15.76 -24.51 4.69
N VAL A 396 14.53 -24.01 4.56
CA VAL A 396 13.36 -24.83 4.20
C VAL A 396 13.52 -25.38 2.79
N MET A 397 13.96 -24.55 1.85
CA MET A 397 14.17 -24.96 0.45
C MET A 397 15.28 -26.00 0.29
N ALA A 398 16.34 -25.94 1.10
CA ALA A 398 17.42 -26.93 1.09
C ALA A 398 16.95 -28.34 1.52
N GLU A 399 15.91 -28.46 2.32
CA GLU A 399 15.34 -29.72 2.76
C GLU A 399 14.33 -30.33 1.79
N ARG A 400 13.81 -29.55 0.84
CA ARG A 400 12.76 -29.94 -0.09
C ARG A 400 13.25 -30.09 -1.52
N SER A 401 12.66 -31.02 -2.26
CA SER A 401 12.82 -31.08 -3.71
C SER A 401 11.62 -30.46 -4.41
N VAL A 402 11.90 -29.47 -5.24
CA VAL A 402 10.92 -28.90 -6.17
C VAL A 402 11.15 -29.64 -7.50
N CYS A 403 10.15 -30.42 -7.94
CA CYS A 403 10.18 -31.13 -9.22
C CYS A 403 9.66 -30.26 -10.36
#